data_b8484b6ad5d7aafac5964897b1dfbfe1
#
_entry.id   b8484b6ad5d7aafac5964897b1dfbfe1
#
_cell.length_a   1.000
_cell.length_b   1.000
_cell.length_c   1.000
_cell.angle_alpha   90.00
_cell.angle_beta   90.00
_cell.angle_gamma   90.00
#
_symmetry.space_group_name_H-M   'P 1'
#
loop_
_entity.id
_entity.type
_entity.pdbx_description
1 polymer ?
#
loop_
_entity_poly.entity_id
_entity_poly.type
_entity_poly.pdbx_seq_one_letter_code
_entity_poly.pdbx_strand_id
1 'polypeptide(L)'
;MEDSDIVKLYWKRSERAIGETKTKYGTFCRGVACHILRDSQDAQECEQDTYLRAWNAMPPQRPNVLQAFLGKIARNAALDRWREGKAEKRGQGQVPVLIDELADCLPDGSGVFAGTSEVELVALLNAFLEEAPREQRHFFVRRYWYGDTVAEIASAYGATESKVKMTLARMREELKVVLTRGGVAL
;
A
#
# COMPACT_ATOMS: atom_id res chain seq x y z
N MET A 1 -21.65 -2.40 -11.97
CA MET A 1 -21.29 -1.34 -12.97
C MET A 1 -19.84 -1.52 -13.37
N GLU A 2 -19.46 -1.21 -14.63
CA GLU A 2 -18.07 -1.24 -15.08
C GLU A 2 -17.27 -0.05 -14.51
N ASP A 3 -15.95 -0.24 -14.31
CA ASP A 3 -15.08 0.79 -13.71
C ASP A 3 -15.08 2.08 -14.51
N SER A 4 -15.03 1.97 -15.83
CA SER A 4 -15.07 3.13 -16.73
C SER A 4 -16.33 3.98 -16.54
N ASP A 5 -17.46 3.36 -16.21
CA ASP A 5 -18.71 4.06 -15.99
C ASP A 5 -18.77 4.72 -14.61
N ILE A 6 -18.20 4.05 -13.59
CA ILE A 6 -18.03 4.66 -12.26
C ILE A 6 -17.13 5.91 -12.38
N VAL A 7 -16.01 5.82 -13.09
CA VAL A 7 -15.11 6.97 -13.33
C VAL A 7 -15.84 8.10 -14.07
N LYS A 8 -16.67 7.79 -15.06
CA LYS A 8 -17.51 8.80 -15.75
C LYS A 8 -18.48 9.50 -14.80
N LEU A 9 -19.06 8.77 -13.81
CA LEU A 9 -19.93 9.37 -12.80
C LEU A 9 -19.17 10.37 -11.92
N TYR A 10 -17.95 10.06 -11.50
CA TYR A 10 -17.09 11.00 -10.78
C TYR A 10 -16.79 12.27 -11.59
N TRP A 11 -16.48 12.10 -12.88
CA TRP A 11 -16.23 13.22 -13.78
C TRP A 11 -17.46 14.09 -14.01
N LYS A 12 -18.66 13.51 -13.98
CA LYS A 12 -19.95 14.22 -14.06
C LYS A 12 -20.38 14.80 -12.71
N ARG A 13 -19.59 14.66 -11.67
CA ARG A 13 -19.96 15.06 -10.28
C ARG A 13 -21.30 14.47 -9.83
N SER A 14 -21.60 13.24 -10.22
CA SER A 14 -22.80 12.53 -9.80
C SER A 14 -22.54 11.79 -8.49
N GLU A 15 -23.35 12.08 -7.47
CA GLU A 15 -23.26 11.40 -6.15
C GLU A 15 -23.42 9.87 -6.25
N ARG A 16 -24.07 9.38 -7.31
CA ARG A 16 -24.17 7.94 -7.59
C ARG A 16 -22.80 7.28 -7.71
N ALA A 17 -21.73 8.02 -8.07
CA ALA A 17 -20.38 7.50 -8.14
C ALA A 17 -19.94 6.89 -6.80
N ILE A 18 -20.26 7.55 -5.69
CA ILE A 18 -19.92 7.08 -4.33
C ILE A 18 -20.68 5.79 -4.02
N GLY A 19 -21.97 5.74 -4.29
CA GLY A 19 -22.81 4.56 -4.06
C GLY A 19 -22.32 3.33 -4.85
N GLU A 20 -22.02 3.51 -6.13
CA GLU A 20 -21.51 2.44 -7.00
C GLU A 20 -20.10 1.98 -6.57
N THR A 21 -19.24 2.91 -6.16
CA THR A 21 -17.92 2.59 -5.62
C THR A 21 -18.04 1.80 -4.32
N LYS A 22 -18.91 2.21 -3.40
CA LYS A 22 -19.16 1.51 -2.15
C LYS A 22 -19.66 0.09 -2.40
N THR A 23 -20.60 -0.08 -3.31
CA THR A 23 -21.18 -1.39 -3.65
C THR A 23 -20.11 -2.33 -4.22
N LYS A 24 -19.24 -1.83 -5.10
CA LYS A 24 -18.25 -2.65 -5.80
C LYS A 24 -16.97 -2.86 -5.00
N TYR A 25 -16.48 -1.84 -4.30
CA TYR A 25 -15.16 -1.81 -3.69
C TYR A 25 -15.14 -1.55 -2.18
N GLY A 26 -16.28 -1.40 -1.52
CA GLY A 26 -16.34 -1.12 -0.08
C GLY A 26 -15.64 -2.15 0.78
N THR A 27 -15.92 -3.44 0.53
CA THR A 27 -15.27 -4.54 1.25
C THR A 27 -13.76 -4.55 1.03
N PHE A 28 -13.30 -4.28 -0.19
CA PHE A 28 -11.89 -4.19 -0.55
C PHE A 28 -11.20 -3.02 0.19
N CYS A 29 -11.75 -1.80 0.11
CA CYS A 29 -11.19 -0.63 0.78
C CYS A 29 -11.12 -0.81 2.30
N ARG A 30 -12.18 -1.35 2.89
CA ARG A 30 -12.23 -1.68 4.32
C ARG A 30 -11.21 -2.75 4.69
N GLY A 31 -11.04 -3.78 3.86
CA GLY A 31 -10.03 -4.82 4.05
C GLY A 31 -8.61 -4.25 4.08
N VAL A 32 -8.26 -3.38 3.14
CA VAL A 32 -6.98 -2.66 3.12
C VAL A 32 -6.76 -1.87 4.40
N ALA A 33 -7.78 -1.12 4.85
CA ALA A 33 -7.69 -0.33 6.08
C ALA A 33 -7.59 -1.21 7.34
N CYS A 34 -8.37 -2.31 7.43
CA CYS A 34 -8.32 -3.27 8.54
C CYS A 34 -6.94 -3.91 8.71
N HIS A 35 -6.26 -4.24 7.60
CA HIS A 35 -4.91 -4.79 7.67
C HIS A 35 -3.91 -3.81 8.29
N ILE A 36 -4.13 -2.50 8.12
CA ILE A 36 -3.26 -1.45 8.64
C ILE A 36 -3.63 -1.08 10.08
N LEU A 37 -4.90 -0.84 10.35
CA LEU A 37 -5.35 -0.27 11.61
C LEU A 37 -5.64 -1.34 12.68
N ARG A 38 -5.96 -2.56 12.24
CA ARG A 38 -6.40 -3.68 13.10
C ARG A 38 -7.59 -3.32 13.99
N ASP A 39 -8.30 -2.27 13.64
CA ASP A 39 -9.54 -1.83 14.26
C ASP A 39 -10.62 -1.71 13.20
N SER A 40 -11.77 -2.31 13.47
CA SER A 40 -12.89 -2.38 12.50
C SER A 40 -13.61 -1.05 12.36
N GLN A 41 -13.68 -0.26 13.44
CA GLN A 41 -14.35 1.04 13.42
C GLN A 41 -13.50 2.05 12.67
N ASP A 42 -12.19 2.12 12.99
CA ASP A 42 -11.24 2.96 12.27
C ASP A 42 -11.18 2.60 10.79
N ALA A 43 -11.23 1.30 10.45
CA ALA A 43 -11.25 0.85 9.06
C ALA A 43 -12.53 1.28 8.32
N GLN A 44 -13.67 1.30 9.01
CA GLN A 44 -14.93 1.78 8.43
C GLN A 44 -14.89 3.29 8.16
N GLU A 45 -14.28 4.07 9.04
CA GLU A 45 -14.08 5.50 8.84
C GLU A 45 -13.12 5.76 7.69
N CYS A 46 -12.01 5.02 7.60
CA CYS A 46 -11.09 5.08 6.46
C CYS A 46 -11.75 4.71 5.13
N GLU A 47 -12.70 3.79 5.12
CA GLU A 47 -13.50 3.48 3.93
C GLU A 47 -14.26 4.72 3.45
N GLN A 48 -14.90 5.46 4.37
CA GLN A 48 -15.63 6.69 4.02
C GLN A 48 -14.68 7.80 3.55
N ASP A 49 -13.56 7.99 4.23
CA ASP A 49 -12.52 8.94 3.84
C ASP A 49 -11.98 8.63 2.42
N THR A 50 -11.89 7.34 2.09
CA THR A 50 -11.47 6.91 0.75
C THR A 50 -12.42 7.45 -0.33
N TYR A 51 -13.73 7.41 -0.09
CA TYR A 51 -14.70 7.92 -1.07
C TYR A 51 -14.62 9.44 -1.22
N LEU A 52 -14.45 10.15 -0.12
CA LEU A 52 -14.28 11.61 -0.15
C LEU A 52 -12.99 12.01 -0.87
N ARG A 53 -11.88 11.35 -0.58
CA ARG A 53 -10.59 11.59 -1.25
C ARG A 53 -10.68 11.24 -2.74
N ALA A 54 -11.34 10.15 -3.11
CA ALA A 54 -11.57 9.79 -4.51
C ALA A 54 -12.45 10.82 -5.24
N TRP A 55 -13.49 11.32 -4.58
CA TRP A 55 -14.34 12.39 -5.09
C TRP A 55 -13.55 13.68 -5.36
N ASN A 56 -12.66 14.05 -4.45
CA ASN A 56 -11.83 15.24 -4.61
C ASN A 56 -10.72 15.07 -5.66
N ALA A 57 -10.24 13.86 -5.87
CA ALA A 57 -9.19 13.56 -6.82
C ALA A 57 -9.70 13.42 -8.26
N MET A 58 -10.96 13.03 -8.45
CA MET A 58 -11.60 12.85 -9.75
C MET A 58 -12.70 13.91 -9.98
N PRO A 59 -12.60 14.84 -10.95
CA PRO A 59 -11.44 15.16 -11.77
C PRO A 59 -10.37 15.93 -10.96
N PRO A 60 -9.13 16.09 -11.45
CA PRO A 60 -8.68 15.84 -12.83
C PRO A 60 -8.15 14.42 -13.09
N GLN A 61 -7.92 13.60 -12.06
CA GLN A 61 -7.37 12.26 -12.25
C GLN A 61 -8.40 11.33 -12.93
N ARG A 62 -7.88 10.49 -13.84
CA ARG A 62 -8.69 9.50 -14.55
C ARG A 62 -7.99 8.16 -14.51
N PRO A 63 -8.19 7.38 -13.44
CA PRO A 63 -7.50 6.11 -13.28
C PRO A 63 -7.92 5.10 -14.36
N ASN A 64 -6.93 4.36 -14.89
CA ASN A 64 -7.17 3.24 -15.80
C ASN A 64 -7.69 2.02 -15.02
N VAL A 65 -7.21 1.81 -13.80
CA VAL A 65 -7.61 0.72 -12.90
C VAL A 65 -8.16 1.34 -11.61
N LEU A 66 -9.49 1.36 -11.50
CA LEU A 66 -10.18 2.03 -10.39
C LEU A 66 -9.87 1.36 -9.04
N GLN A 67 -9.77 0.02 -9.02
CA GLN A 67 -9.44 -0.72 -7.81
C GLN A 67 -8.08 -0.32 -7.23
N ALA A 68 -7.04 -0.25 -8.06
CA ALA A 68 -5.69 0.15 -7.65
C ALA A 68 -5.66 1.58 -7.13
N PHE A 69 -6.37 2.48 -7.79
CA PHE A 69 -6.51 3.88 -7.39
C PHE A 69 -7.17 4.01 -6.01
N LEU A 70 -8.30 3.32 -5.80
CA LEU A 70 -9.00 3.31 -4.51
C LEU A 70 -8.16 2.64 -3.41
N GLY A 71 -7.48 1.54 -3.73
CA GLY A 71 -6.59 0.85 -2.80
C GLY A 71 -5.44 1.74 -2.31
N LYS A 72 -4.85 2.54 -3.20
CA LYS A 72 -3.83 3.53 -2.84
C LYS A 72 -4.39 4.60 -1.89
N ILE A 73 -5.58 5.13 -2.18
CA ILE A 73 -6.23 6.14 -1.34
C ILE A 73 -6.56 5.55 0.04
N ALA A 74 -7.17 4.37 0.09
CA ALA A 74 -7.54 3.69 1.34
C ALA A 74 -6.31 3.42 2.21
N ARG A 75 -5.22 2.95 1.60
CA ARG A 75 -3.96 2.70 2.30
C ARG A 75 -3.36 3.97 2.86
N ASN A 76 -3.28 5.05 2.07
CA ASN A 76 -2.74 6.32 2.54
C ASN A 76 -3.58 6.88 3.69
N ALA A 77 -4.92 6.83 3.60
CA ALA A 77 -5.81 7.24 4.67
C ALA A 77 -5.57 6.45 5.97
N ALA A 78 -5.44 5.13 5.84
CA ALA A 78 -5.16 4.26 6.99
C ALA A 78 -3.77 4.52 7.61
N LEU A 79 -2.75 4.77 6.79
CA LEU A 79 -1.41 5.11 7.28
C LEU A 79 -1.36 6.47 7.98
N ASP A 80 -2.06 7.47 7.44
CA ASP A 80 -2.17 8.78 8.08
C ASP A 80 -2.78 8.64 9.47
N ARG A 81 -3.93 7.95 9.55
CA ARG A 81 -4.65 7.69 10.82
C ARG A 81 -3.81 6.88 11.81
N TRP A 82 -3.09 5.88 11.33
CA TRP A 82 -2.19 5.09 12.17
C TRP A 82 -1.05 5.96 12.74
N ARG A 83 -0.48 6.87 11.94
CA ARG A 83 0.56 7.81 12.41
C ARG A 83 0.02 8.74 13.48
N GLU A 84 -1.20 9.27 13.30
CA GLU A 84 -1.89 10.11 14.27
C GLU A 84 -2.12 9.34 15.59
N GLY A 85 -2.67 8.14 15.53
CA GLY A 85 -2.88 7.29 16.70
C GLY A 85 -1.58 6.85 17.39
N LYS A 86 -0.46 6.70 16.64
CA LYS A 86 0.87 6.41 17.23
C LYS A 86 1.44 7.63 17.94
N ALA A 87 1.14 8.85 17.49
CA ALA A 87 1.56 10.06 18.17
C ALA A 87 0.87 10.23 19.54
N GLU A 88 -0.40 9.79 19.65
CA GLU A 88 -1.15 9.82 20.90
C GLU A 88 -0.82 8.67 21.85
N LYS A 89 -0.54 7.48 21.30
CA LYS A 89 -0.21 6.26 22.08
C LYS A 89 1.26 5.89 21.85
N ARG A 90 2.17 6.45 22.63
CA ARG A 90 3.57 6.00 22.67
C ARG A 90 3.65 4.56 23.18
N GLY A 91 3.56 3.60 22.27
CA GLY A 91 3.81 2.19 22.54
C GLY A 91 2.77 1.27 21.92
N GLN A 92 3.25 0.39 21.07
CA GLN A 92 2.61 -0.79 20.50
C GLN A 92 1.65 -0.56 19.31
N GLY A 93 2.17 -0.85 18.13
CA GLY A 93 1.39 -1.10 16.94
C GLY A 93 2.28 -1.55 15.80
N GLN A 94 2.25 -2.84 15.49
CA GLN A 94 2.89 -3.36 14.27
C GLN A 94 2.09 -2.85 13.07
N VAL A 95 2.78 -2.19 12.16
CA VAL A 95 2.17 -1.70 10.89
C VAL A 95 2.31 -2.76 9.83
N PRO A 96 1.25 -3.04 9.12
CA PRO A 96 1.35 -3.79 7.89
C PRO A 96 2.10 -3.00 6.81
N VAL A 97 2.73 -3.74 5.94
CA VAL A 97 3.63 -3.35 4.85
C VAL A 97 3.22 -2.07 4.11
N LEU A 98 4.12 -1.12 4.00
CA LEU A 98 4.02 0.00 3.07
C LEU A 98 4.27 -0.49 1.65
N ILE A 99 3.23 -1.03 1.02
CA ILE A 99 3.32 -1.62 -0.31
C ILE A 99 3.41 -0.54 -1.41
N ASP A 100 3.18 0.77 -1.10
CA ASP A 100 3.20 1.82 -2.13
C ASP A 100 4.59 2.05 -2.74
N GLU A 101 5.65 1.96 -1.93
CA GLU A 101 7.02 1.99 -2.46
C GLU A 101 7.40 0.66 -3.13
N LEU A 102 6.68 -0.42 -2.83
CA LEU A 102 6.80 -1.71 -3.48
C LEU A 102 5.87 -1.83 -4.69
N ALA A 103 4.90 -0.94 -4.87
CA ALA A 103 3.98 -0.97 -5.99
C ALA A 103 4.70 -0.84 -7.34
N ASP A 104 5.85 -0.13 -7.36
CA ASP A 104 6.71 -0.06 -8.54
C ASP A 104 7.46 -1.39 -8.82
N CYS A 105 7.48 -2.30 -7.85
CA CYS A 105 8.08 -3.63 -7.93
C CYS A 105 7.04 -4.74 -8.06
N LEU A 106 5.76 -4.42 -7.90
CA LEU A 106 4.65 -5.35 -8.03
C LEU A 106 3.93 -5.09 -9.35
N PRO A 107 3.34 -6.13 -9.98
CA PRO A 107 2.58 -5.95 -11.21
C PRO A 107 1.52 -4.87 -11.04
N ASP A 108 1.33 -4.07 -12.07
CA ASP A 108 0.24 -3.08 -12.12
C ASP A 108 -1.02 -3.69 -11.54
N GLY A 109 -1.53 -3.06 -10.48
CA GLY A 109 -2.59 -3.48 -9.55
C GLY A 109 -3.89 -4.06 -10.10
N SER A 110 -3.76 -4.88 -11.13
CA SER A 110 -4.83 -5.75 -11.63
C SER A 110 -4.95 -6.99 -10.75
N GLY A 111 -5.01 -6.87 -9.46
CA GLY A 111 -5.46 -7.81 -8.42
C GLY A 111 -5.52 -9.33 -8.68
N VAL A 112 -5.00 -9.76 -9.78
CA VAL A 112 -4.85 -11.14 -10.18
C VAL A 112 -3.36 -11.31 -10.48
N PHE A 113 -2.63 -11.85 -9.51
CA PHE A 113 -1.32 -12.43 -9.79
C PHE A 113 -1.55 -13.55 -10.81
N ALA A 114 -1.46 -13.23 -12.08
CA ALA A 114 -1.70 -14.19 -13.13
C ALA A 114 -0.63 -15.29 -13.02
N GLY A 115 -0.96 -16.38 -12.35
CA GLY A 115 -0.17 -17.60 -12.28
C GLY A 115 0.64 -17.84 -11.00
N THR A 116 0.79 -16.87 -10.09
CA THR A 116 1.55 -17.08 -8.83
C THR A 116 0.60 -17.04 -7.63
N SER A 117 0.64 -18.06 -6.77
CA SER A 117 -0.17 -18.09 -5.55
C SER A 117 0.38 -17.12 -4.49
N GLU A 118 -0.48 -16.64 -3.58
CA GLU A 118 -0.07 -15.82 -2.44
C GLU A 118 1.04 -16.50 -1.61
N VAL A 119 0.98 -17.83 -1.49
CA VAL A 119 1.98 -18.62 -0.76
C VAL A 119 3.34 -18.58 -1.45
N GLU A 120 3.38 -18.66 -2.77
CA GLU A 120 4.62 -18.58 -3.55
C GLU A 120 5.23 -17.18 -3.48
N LEU A 121 4.41 -16.14 -3.54
CA LEU A 121 4.86 -14.75 -3.39
C LEU A 121 5.50 -14.51 -2.01
N VAL A 122 4.84 -14.99 -0.95
CA VAL A 122 5.37 -14.91 0.42
C VAL A 122 6.68 -15.68 0.56
N ALA A 123 6.79 -16.85 -0.07
CA ALA A 123 8.02 -17.65 -0.07
C ALA A 123 9.18 -16.92 -0.77
N LEU A 124 8.93 -16.32 -1.94
CA LEU A 124 9.93 -15.54 -2.68
C LEU A 124 10.40 -14.32 -1.88
N LEU A 125 9.47 -13.60 -1.24
CA LEU A 125 9.80 -12.44 -0.40
C LEU A 125 10.64 -12.86 0.82
N ASN A 126 10.28 -13.95 1.47
CA ASN A 126 11.04 -14.46 2.62
C ASN A 126 12.46 -14.87 2.21
N ALA A 127 12.62 -15.62 1.11
CA ALA A 127 13.93 -16.02 0.59
C ALA A 127 14.78 -14.78 0.25
N PHE A 128 14.22 -13.79 -0.42
CA PHE A 128 14.89 -12.52 -0.72
C PHE A 128 15.38 -11.82 0.56
N LEU A 129 14.55 -11.75 1.59
CA LEU A 129 14.92 -11.12 2.86
C LEU A 129 15.96 -11.94 3.65
N GLU A 130 15.94 -13.26 3.55
CA GLU A 130 16.92 -14.13 4.19
C GLU A 130 18.32 -13.96 3.58
N GLU A 131 18.41 -13.82 2.26
CA GLU A 131 19.67 -13.60 1.55
C GLU A 131 20.23 -12.19 1.71
N ALA A 132 19.37 -11.20 2.00
CA ALA A 132 19.79 -9.82 2.16
C ALA A 132 20.71 -9.61 3.37
N PRO A 133 21.76 -8.77 3.27
CA PRO A 133 22.60 -8.38 4.39
C PRO A 133 21.76 -7.84 5.57
N ARG A 134 22.18 -8.18 6.80
CA ARG A 134 21.40 -7.88 8.02
C ARG A 134 20.94 -6.42 8.13
N GLU A 135 21.82 -5.47 7.85
CA GLU A 135 21.49 -4.04 7.91
C GLU A 135 20.42 -3.67 6.89
N GLN A 136 20.55 -4.15 5.66
CA GLN A 136 19.62 -3.89 4.58
C GLN A 136 18.26 -4.50 4.86
N ARG A 137 18.22 -5.76 5.34
CA ARG A 137 17.01 -6.44 5.78
C ARG A 137 16.30 -5.64 6.88
N HIS A 138 17.05 -5.11 7.87
CA HIS A 138 16.46 -4.28 8.92
C HIS A 138 15.85 -3.02 8.36
N PHE A 139 16.53 -2.29 7.44
CA PHE A 139 15.97 -1.10 6.82
C PHE A 139 14.69 -1.42 6.08
N PHE A 140 14.67 -2.53 5.31
CA PHE A 140 13.51 -2.96 4.55
C PHE A 140 12.34 -3.32 5.47
N VAL A 141 12.56 -4.16 6.48
CA VAL A 141 11.52 -4.54 7.43
C VAL A 141 11.01 -3.34 8.23
N ARG A 142 11.90 -2.46 8.69
CA ARG A 142 11.49 -1.25 9.40
C ARG A 142 10.63 -0.34 8.52
N ARG A 143 11.02 -0.17 7.26
CA ARG A 143 10.27 0.68 6.32
C ARG A 143 8.92 0.09 5.96
N TYR A 144 8.91 -1.18 5.51
CA TYR A 144 7.72 -1.77 4.88
C TYR A 144 6.83 -2.54 5.83
N TRP A 145 7.38 -3.09 6.90
CA TRP A 145 6.61 -3.81 7.91
C TRP A 145 6.16 -2.93 9.08
N TYR A 146 7.08 -2.11 9.61
CA TYR A 146 6.80 -1.24 10.75
C TYR A 146 6.35 0.17 10.36
N GLY A 147 6.48 0.56 9.10
CA GLY A 147 6.08 1.86 8.59
C GLY A 147 6.96 3.02 9.05
N ASP A 148 8.18 2.75 9.48
CA ASP A 148 9.07 3.81 9.93
C ASP A 148 9.46 4.73 8.78
N THR A 149 9.62 6.00 9.07
CA THR A 149 10.15 6.97 8.11
C THR A 149 11.64 6.73 7.89
N VAL A 150 12.15 7.21 6.76
CA VAL A 150 13.60 7.15 6.46
C VAL A 150 14.43 7.82 7.57
N ALA A 151 13.94 8.93 8.12
CA ALA A 151 14.59 9.65 9.20
C ALA A 151 14.64 8.84 10.51
N GLU A 152 13.54 8.16 10.88
CA GLU A 152 13.49 7.27 12.04
C GLU A 152 14.45 6.09 11.89
N ILE A 153 14.51 5.47 10.70
CA ILE A 153 15.43 4.37 10.40
C ILE A 153 16.88 4.88 10.49
N ALA A 154 17.19 6.01 9.87
CA ALA A 154 18.52 6.60 9.90
C ALA A 154 18.98 6.87 11.35
N SER A 155 18.12 7.48 12.16
CA SER A 155 18.37 7.73 13.59
C SER A 155 18.57 6.44 14.38
N ALA A 156 17.72 5.42 14.17
CA ALA A 156 17.78 4.16 14.93
C ALA A 156 19.04 3.35 14.68
N TYR A 157 19.64 3.47 13.48
CA TYR A 157 20.81 2.68 13.05
C TYR A 157 22.09 3.52 12.91
N GLY A 158 22.09 4.78 13.30
CA GLY A 158 23.26 5.67 13.15
C GLY A 158 23.69 5.85 11.69
N ALA A 159 22.73 5.78 10.75
CA ALA A 159 22.96 5.92 9.32
C ALA A 159 22.52 7.30 8.83
N THR A 160 22.96 7.70 7.63
CA THR A 160 22.41 8.88 6.97
C THR A 160 21.12 8.55 6.23
N GLU A 161 20.19 9.50 6.13
CA GLU A 161 18.96 9.31 5.34
C GLU A 161 19.25 8.93 3.88
N SER A 162 20.30 9.51 3.31
CA SER A 162 20.74 9.17 1.94
C SER A 162 21.14 7.70 1.82
N LYS A 163 21.89 7.16 2.80
CA LYS A 163 22.25 5.74 2.82
C LYS A 163 20.98 4.87 2.90
N VAL A 164 20.04 5.22 3.77
CA VAL A 164 18.78 4.47 3.92
C VAL A 164 17.98 4.50 2.61
N LYS A 165 17.78 5.68 2.01
CA LYS A 165 17.06 5.84 0.73
C LYS A 165 17.68 5.02 -0.39
N MET A 166 19.00 5.11 -0.57
CA MET A 166 19.72 4.37 -1.62
C MET A 166 19.63 2.85 -1.39
N THR A 167 19.76 2.41 -0.16
CA THR A 167 19.63 0.98 0.20
C THR A 167 18.23 0.45 -0.12
N LEU A 168 17.20 1.17 0.29
CA LEU A 168 15.81 0.78 0.01
C LEU A 168 15.51 0.78 -1.49
N ALA A 169 15.99 1.78 -2.24
CA ALA A 169 15.83 1.81 -3.70
C ALA A 169 16.48 0.59 -4.36
N ARG A 170 17.74 0.28 -4.01
CA ARG A 170 18.43 -0.89 -4.55
C ARG A 170 17.73 -2.20 -4.20
N MET A 171 17.28 -2.37 -2.95
CA MET A 171 16.56 -3.57 -2.55
C MET A 171 15.23 -3.75 -3.31
N ARG A 172 14.54 -2.66 -3.66
CA ARG A 172 13.33 -2.74 -4.50
C ARG A 172 13.67 -3.26 -5.90
N GLU A 173 14.72 -2.74 -6.52
CA GLU A 173 15.16 -3.23 -7.84
C GLU A 173 15.57 -4.71 -7.81
N GLU A 174 16.31 -5.12 -6.78
CA GLU A 174 16.70 -6.51 -6.58
C GLU A 174 15.46 -7.41 -6.37
N LEU A 175 14.50 -6.97 -5.55
CA LEU A 175 13.23 -7.68 -5.33
C LEU A 175 12.44 -7.83 -6.64
N LYS A 176 12.37 -6.78 -7.45
CA LYS A 176 11.74 -6.80 -8.76
C LYS A 176 12.31 -7.91 -9.64
N VAL A 177 13.63 -8.03 -9.69
CA VAL A 177 14.32 -9.09 -10.44
C VAL A 177 13.97 -10.48 -9.89
N VAL A 178 13.95 -10.64 -8.56
CA VAL A 178 13.60 -11.92 -7.91
C VAL A 178 12.16 -12.33 -8.25
N LEU A 179 11.21 -11.40 -8.15
CA LEU A 179 9.80 -11.64 -8.46
C LEU A 179 9.60 -12.01 -9.93
N THR A 180 10.25 -11.27 -10.85
CA THR A 180 10.17 -11.58 -12.29
C THR A 180 10.71 -12.98 -12.61
N ARG A 181 11.85 -13.37 -12.00
CA ARG A 181 12.43 -14.71 -12.15
C ARG A 181 11.55 -15.81 -11.55
N GLY A 182 10.84 -15.48 -10.47
CA GLY A 182 9.86 -16.37 -9.83
C GLY A 182 8.54 -16.52 -10.59
N GLY A 183 8.43 -15.95 -11.80
CA GLY A 183 7.23 -16.06 -12.63
C GLY A 183 6.12 -15.05 -12.29
N VAL A 184 6.41 -14.07 -11.43
CA VAL A 184 5.49 -12.96 -11.16
C VAL A 184 5.57 -12.00 -12.35
N ALA A 185 4.50 -11.89 -13.12
CA ALA A 185 4.39 -10.92 -14.21
C ALA A 185 4.28 -9.51 -13.60
N LEU A 186 5.21 -8.63 -13.96
CA LEU A 186 5.30 -7.23 -13.52
C LEU A 186 4.66 -6.31 -14.55
#